data_8d9c9506e45187ca8ba129091e48555d
#
_entry.id   8d9c9506e45187ca8ba129091e48555d
#
_cell.length_a   1.000
_cell.length_b   1.000
_cell.length_c   1.000
_cell.angle_alpha   90.00
_cell.angle_beta   90.00
_cell.angle_gamma   90.00
#
_symmetry.space_group_name_H-M   'P 1'
#
loop_
_entity.id
_entity.type
_entity.pdbx_description
1 polymer ?
#
loop_
_entity_poly.entity_id
_entity_poly.type
_entity_poly.pdbx_seq_one_letter_code
_entity_poly.pdbx_strand_id
1 'polypeptide(L)'
;MSKKGGLGKGLDSLGGGVDVLFGGQSQNPVQEKVVQVEAPKTEISIKSIVPNPYQPRVIFDEEKLNELATSIKEFGIVEPLVVRTKGRKYELVAGERRLRAAKIAGLSMVPVVIREYEDSQMMEIALVENIQRHDLNAIEEAQGLKRLMEEFKLTQEQVAEKVGRSRVAVTNILRLLNLPEEIQNQIVTGVLSMGQAKQLLGLESKEQQLDVAKAIINHGWSSRMTEEVCRRLKEGQKLTITREFVEELIEKKEKTPRLKTEKDIYCTEAEEKLREFFGTKVTISPKVDKAGKKFGTIQIDYSSEEELNRICELLDDGKTKQILSIGEKH
;
A
#
# COMPACT_ATOMS: atom_id res chain seq x y z
N MET A 1 -6.37 47.68 10.51
CA MET A 1 -6.02 46.82 9.35
C MET A 1 -5.85 45.35 9.83
N SER A 2 -6.88 44.55 9.59
CA SER A 2 -7.01 43.18 10.15
C SER A 2 -6.54 42.19 9.10
N LYS A 3 -5.61 41.29 9.43
CA LYS A 3 -5.24 40.14 8.59
C LYS A 3 -6.03 38.92 9.04
N LYS A 4 -6.97 38.48 8.22
CA LYS A 4 -7.63 37.19 8.32
C LYS A 4 -6.70 36.09 7.82
N GLY A 5 -6.39 35.11 8.67
CA GLY A 5 -5.73 33.87 8.29
C GLY A 5 -6.75 32.89 7.70
N GLY A 6 -6.45 32.34 6.52
CA GLY A 6 -7.26 31.31 5.86
C GLY A 6 -6.80 29.91 6.23
N LEU A 7 -7.66 29.14 6.88
CA LEU A 7 -7.59 27.67 6.92
C LEU A 7 -8.17 27.13 5.60
N GLY A 8 -7.45 26.27 4.91
CA GLY A 8 -8.01 25.58 3.74
C GLY A 8 -6.97 25.05 2.74
N LYS A 9 -6.09 24.16 3.15
CA LYS A 9 -5.27 23.35 2.23
C LYS A 9 -5.06 21.96 2.83
N GLY A 10 -5.94 21.05 2.53
CA GLY A 10 -5.80 19.69 3.07
C GLY A 10 -6.68 18.61 2.44
N LEU A 11 -7.47 18.92 1.42
CA LEU A 11 -8.39 17.92 0.85
C LEU A 11 -8.21 17.62 -0.65
N ASP A 12 -7.24 18.24 -1.33
CA ASP A 12 -7.08 18.04 -2.78
C ASP A 12 -6.16 16.86 -3.19
N SER A 13 -5.70 16.03 -2.24
CA SER A 13 -4.74 14.97 -2.57
C SER A 13 -5.34 13.57 -2.80
N LEU A 14 -6.66 13.42 -2.84
CA LEU A 14 -7.31 12.10 -3.00
C LEU A 14 -8.04 11.89 -4.32
N GLY A 15 -8.01 12.87 -5.23
CA GLY A 15 -8.74 12.81 -6.52
C GLY A 15 -7.86 12.57 -7.78
N GLY A 16 -6.55 12.50 -7.66
CA GLY A 16 -5.63 12.64 -8.80
C GLY A 16 -5.16 11.37 -9.52
N GLY A 17 -5.74 10.20 -9.27
CA GLY A 17 -5.19 8.93 -9.76
C GLY A 17 -5.48 8.57 -11.22
N VAL A 18 -6.43 9.19 -11.89
CA VAL A 18 -6.88 8.77 -13.23
C VAL A 18 -6.46 9.73 -14.34
N ASP A 19 -6.25 11.02 -14.03
CA ASP A 19 -5.91 12.02 -15.04
C ASP A 19 -4.46 11.95 -15.55
N VAL A 20 -3.55 11.30 -14.83
CA VAL A 20 -2.14 11.15 -15.21
C VAL A 20 -1.94 10.16 -16.38
N LEU A 21 -2.92 9.29 -16.63
CA LEU A 21 -2.82 8.26 -17.68
C LEU A 21 -3.09 8.76 -19.11
N PHE A 22 -3.58 9.99 -19.29
CA PHE A 22 -4.13 10.43 -20.57
C PHE A 22 -3.44 11.65 -21.23
N GLY A 23 -2.32 12.11 -20.68
CA GLY A 23 -1.60 13.28 -21.19
C GLY A 23 -0.15 12.98 -21.57
N GLY A 24 0.12 12.53 -22.77
CA GLY A 24 1.47 12.34 -23.30
C GLY A 24 1.66 13.02 -24.64
N GLN A 25 2.20 14.23 -24.66
CA GLN A 25 3.30 14.60 -25.57
C GLN A 25 3.90 15.95 -25.15
N SER A 26 5.20 15.93 -24.97
CA SER A 26 6.08 17.04 -24.59
C SER A 26 6.08 18.20 -25.59
N GLN A 27 5.97 19.44 -25.13
CA GLN A 27 6.98 20.49 -25.28
C GLN A 27 6.44 21.86 -24.83
N ASN A 28 7.20 22.52 -23.94
CA ASN A 28 7.13 23.90 -23.46
C ASN A 28 6.17 24.22 -22.29
N PRO A 29 6.63 25.00 -21.29
CA PRO A 29 5.87 25.36 -20.11
C PRO A 29 4.88 26.48 -20.42
N VAL A 30 3.69 26.12 -20.87
CA VAL A 30 2.53 26.99 -20.89
C VAL A 30 1.68 26.62 -19.69
N GLN A 31 1.35 27.61 -18.87
CA GLN A 31 0.39 27.47 -17.79
C GLN A 31 -0.95 26.96 -18.34
N GLU A 32 -1.15 25.65 -18.34
CA GLU A 32 -2.47 25.08 -18.64
C GLU A 32 -3.38 25.29 -17.43
N LYS A 33 -4.32 26.18 -17.59
CA LYS A 33 -5.58 26.14 -16.83
C LYS A 33 -6.20 24.78 -17.09
N VAL A 34 -6.28 23.93 -16.05
CA VAL A 34 -7.05 22.69 -16.08
C VAL A 34 -8.52 23.09 -16.27
N VAL A 35 -8.94 23.18 -17.51
CA VAL A 35 -10.36 23.20 -17.88
C VAL A 35 -10.80 21.75 -17.77
N GLN A 36 -11.52 21.39 -16.72
CA GLN A 36 -12.28 20.16 -16.66
C GLN A 36 -13.32 20.20 -17.78
N VAL A 37 -12.96 19.70 -18.95
CA VAL A 37 -13.91 19.43 -20.01
C VAL A 37 -14.67 18.18 -19.57
N GLU A 38 -15.83 18.34 -18.92
CA GLU A 38 -16.78 17.25 -18.73
C GLU A 38 -17.13 16.72 -20.13
N ALA A 39 -16.57 15.56 -20.47
CA ALA A 39 -16.97 14.85 -21.69
C ALA A 39 -18.48 14.61 -21.62
N PRO A 40 -19.24 14.87 -22.69
CA PRO A 40 -20.69 14.73 -22.67
C PRO A 40 -21.06 13.31 -22.24
N LYS A 41 -21.81 13.18 -21.14
CA LYS A 41 -22.33 11.91 -20.65
C LYS A 41 -23.40 11.46 -21.66
N THR A 42 -23.06 10.46 -22.46
CA THR A 42 -23.99 9.87 -23.44
C THR A 42 -24.57 8.60 -22.82
N GLU A 43 -25.87 8.43 -22.87
CA GLU A 43 -26.50 7.19 -22.44
C GLU A 43 -26.51 6.17 -23.59
N ILE A 44 -26.04 4.95 -23.31
CA ILE A 44 -25.97 3.87 -24.28
C ILE A 44 -26.67 2.62 -23.73
N SER A 45 -27.33 1.89 -24.62
CA SER A 45 -27.94 0.61 -24.27
C SER A 45 -26.88 -0.40 -23.77
N ILE A 46 -27.15 -1.00 -22.61
CA ILE A 46 -26.30 -2.04 -22.00
C ILE A 46 -26.02 -3.20 -22.95
N LYS A 47 -27.01 -3.53 -23.84
CA LYS A 47 -26.90 -4.62 -24.83
C LYS A 47 -25.87 -4.33 -25.93
N SER A 48 -25.57 -3.06 -26.18
CA SER A 48 -24.57 -2.65 -27.19
C SER A 48 -23.14 -2.62 -26.65
N ILE A 49 -22.96 -2.81 -25.33
CA ILE A 49 -21.64 -2.81 -24.68
C ILE A 49 -21.11 -4.24 -24.57
N VAL A 50 -19.95 -4.48 -25.16
CA VAL A 50 -19.21 -5.76 -25.11
C VAL A 50 -18.11 -5.63 -24.04
N PRO A 51 -17.90 -6.65 -23.19
CA PRO A 51 -16.79 -6.66 -22.24
C PRO A 51 -15.43 -6.57 -22.93
N ASN A 52 -14.43 -6.06 -22.21
CA ASN A 52 -13.07 -6.00 -22.71
C ASN A 52 -12.48 -7.43 -22.83
N PRO A 53 -12.03 -7.87 -23.99
CA PRO A 53 -11.44 -9.21 -24.17
C PRO A 53 -10.10 -9.38 -23.43
N TYR A 54 -9.43 -8.28 -23.07
CA TYR A 54 -8.16 -8.27 -22.35
C TYR A 54 -8.33 -8.21 -20.82
N GLN A 55 -9.57 -8.23 -20.31
CA GLN A 55 -9.88 -8.14 -18.87
C GLN A 55 -9.59 -9.50 -18.20
N PRO A 56 -8.58 -9.63 -17.33
CA PRO A 56 -8.20 -10.91 -16.73
C PRO A 56 -9.11 -11.34 -15.57
N ARG A 57 -10.01 -10.46 -15.10
CA ARG A 57 -10.84 -10.72 -13.94
C ARG A 57 -12.00 -11.65 -14.24
N VAL A 58 -11.84 -12.93 -13.87
CA VAL A 58 -12.87 -13.97 -14.01
C VAL A 58 -13.73 -14.11 -12.76
N ILE A 59 -13.14 -13.93 -11.57
CA ILE A 59 -13.80 -14.14 -10.28
C ILE A 59 -14.24 -12.79 -9.70
N PHE A 60 -15.52 -12.66 -9.42
CA PHE A 60 -16.12 -11.51 -8.77
C PHE A 60 -16.79 -11.99 -7.48
N ASP A 61 -16.62 -11.22 -6.42
CA ASP A 61 -17.32 -11.39 -5.15
C ASP A 61 -18.81 -11.01 -5.38
N GLU A 62 -19.67 -12.01 -5.33
CA GLU A 62 -21.09 -11.86 -5.63
C GLU A 62 -21.81 -10.98 -4.59
N GLU A 63 -21.42 -11.06 -3.32
CA GLU A 63 -22.02 -10.23 -2.27
C GLU A 63 -21.75 -8.74 -2.55
N LYS A 64 -20.50 -8.37 -2.76
CA LYS A 64 -20.11 -6.98 -3.08
C LYS A 64 -20.64 -6.51 -4.43
N LEU A 65 -20.94 -7.43 -5.36
CA LEU A 65 -21.55 -7.06 -6.62
C LEU A 65 -23.05 -6.77 -6.45
N ASN A 66 -23.75 -7.52 -5.61
CA ASN A 66 -25.14 -7.31 -5.27
C ASN A 66 -25.36 -6.02 -4.45
N GLU A 67 -24.45 -5.72 -3.51
CA GLU A 67 -24.47 -4.42 -2.80
C GLU A 67 -24.36 -3.25 -3.79
N LEU A 68 -23.41 -3.34 -4.72
CA LEU A 68 -23.24 -2.33 -5.76
C LEU A 68 -24.48 -2.25 -6.68
N ALA A 69 -25.12 -3.37 -7.02
CA ALA A 69 -26.33 -3.40 -7.82
C ALA A 69 -27.50 -2.72 -7.10
N THR A 70 -27.62 -2.92 -5.79
CA THR A 70 -28.63 -2.25 -4.95
C THR A 70 -28.41 -0.73 -4.95
N SER A 71 -27.17 -0.27 -4.74
CA SER A 71 -26.83 1.14 -4.80
C SER A 71 -27.09 1.74 -6.18
N ILE A 72 -26.74 1.04 -7.26
CA ILE A 72 -27.00 1.49 -8.64
C ILE A 72 -28.51 1.56 -8.94
N LYS A 73 -29.31 0.68 -8.36
CA LYS A 73 -30.79 0.71 -8.51
C LYS A 73 -31.38 1.94 -7.83
N GLU A 74 -30.82 2.40 -6.73
CA GLU A 74 -31.34 3.54 -5.94
C GLU A 74 -30.83 4.88 -6.49
N PHE A 75 -29.52 4.99 -6.77
CA PHE A 75 -28.87 6.26 -7.12
C PHE A 75 -28.43 6.35 -8.59
N GLY A 76 -28.57 5.28 -9.36
CA GLY A 76 -28.02 5.20 -10.71
C GLY A 76 -26.49 5.03 -10.71
N ILE A 77 -25.91 5.12 -11.89
CA ILE A 77 -24.45 5.10 -12.07
C ILE A 77 -23.92 6.53 -11.96
N VAL A 78 -23.30 6.86 -10.83
CA VAL A 78 -22.74 8.20 -10.56
C VAL A 78 -21.54 8.47 -11.45
N GLU A 79 -20.59 7.53 -11.49
CA GLU A 79 -19.42 7.61 -12.33
C GLU A 79 -19.63 6.82 -13.64
N PRO A 80 -19.59 7.50 -14.82
CA PRO A 80 -19.89 6.85 -16.10
C PRO A 80 -18.91 5.74 -16.44
N LEU A 81 -19.36 4.78 -17.27
CA LEU A 81 -18.48 3.77 -17.87
C LEU A 81 -17.61 4.41 -18.95
N VAL A 82 -16.39 3.93 -19.12
CA VAL A 82 -15.55 4.34 -20.25
C VAL A 82 -15.65 3.26 -21.33
N VAL A 83 -16.00 3.68 -22.54
CA VAL A 83 -16.14 2.77 -23.70
C VAL A 83 -15.41 3.31 -24.91
N ARG A 84 -15.00 2.42 -25.83
CA ARG A 84 -14.54 2.80 -27.17
C ARG A 84 -15.51 2.29 -28.24
N THR A 85 -15.51 2.93 -29.38
CA THR A 85 -16.28 2.49 -30.55
C THR A 85 -15.57 1.33 -31.24
N LYS A 86 -16.29 0.21 -31.48
CA LYS A 86 -15.80 -0.92 -32.27
C LYS A 86 -16.86 -1.39 -33.28
N GLY A 87 -16.80 -0.85 -34.46
CA GLY A 87 -17.81 -1.08 -35.49
C GLY A 87 -19.18 -0.53 -35.08
N ARG A 88 -20.20 -1.42 -34.95
CA ARG A 88 -21.55 -1.06 -34.53
C ARG A 88 -21.79 -1.22 -33.00
N LYS A 89 -20.79 -1.65 -32.25
CA LYS A 89 -20.87 -1.89 -30.80
C LYS A 89 -19.87 -1.02 -30.06
N TYR A 90 -20.02 -0.99 -28.75
CA TYR A 90 -19.10 -0.32 -27.84
C TYR A 90 -18.34 -1.39 -27.05
N GLU A 91 -17.04 -1.26 -26.95
CA GLU A 91 -16.19 -2.13 -26.13
C GLU A 91 -15.84 -1.42 -24.84
N LEU A 92 -16.04 -2.10 -23.71
CA LEU A 92 -15.78 -1.53 -22.39
C LEU A 92 -14.27 -1.34 -22.20
N VAL A 93 -13.86 -0.13 -21.81
CA VAL A 93 -12.48 0.20 -21.43
C VAL A 93 -12.30 0.06 -19.95
N ALA A 94 -13.19 0.72 -19.15
CA ALA A 94 -13.18 0.67 -17.69
C ALA A 94 -14.59 0.66 -17.12
N GLY A 95 -14.77 0.02 -15.95
CA GLY A 95 -16.05 -0.05 -15.24
C GLY A 95 -16.76 -1.40 -15.31
N GLU A 96 -16.06 -2.52 -15.46
CA GLU A 96 -16.65 -3.88 -15.56
C GLU A 96 -17.59 -4.20 -14.37
N ARG A 97 -17.19 -3.86 -13.12
CA ARG A 97 -18.05 -4.07 -11.95
C ARG A 97 -19.36 -3.28 -12.07
N ARG A 98 -19.28 -2.03 -12.51
CA ARG A 98 -20.46 -1.16 -12.71
C ARG A 98 -21.36 -1.69 -13.81
N LEU A 99 -20.80 -2.16 -14.92
CA LEU A 99 -21.56 -2.78 -16.01
C LEU A 99 -22.31 -4.03 -15.56
N ARG A 100 -21.65 -4.92 -14.77
CA ARG A 100 -22.29 -6.13 -14.24
C ARG A 100 -23.37 -5.80 -13.21
N ALA A 101 -23.06 -4.91 -12.28
CA ALA A 101 -24.02 -4.47 -11.28
C ALA A 101 -25.25 -3.78 -11.93
N ALA A 102 -25.05 -2.98 -12.99
CA ALA A 102 -26.15 -2.38 -13.75
C ALA A 102 -27.02 -3.44 -14.46
N LYS A 103 -26.43 -4.53 -14.96
CA LYS A 103 -27.20 -5.66 -15.51
C LYS A 103 -28.03 -6.35 -14.43
N ILE A 104 -27.46 -6.58 -13.24
CA ILE A 104 -28.20 -7.16 -12.10
C ILE A 104 -29.31 -6.22 -11.63
N ALA A 105 -29.04 -4.91 -11.58
CA ALA A 105 -30.04 -3.88 -11.23
C ALA A 105 -31.17 -3.73 -12.28
N GLY A 106 -31.04 -4.36 -13.46
CA GLY A 106 -32.04 -4.34 -14.52
C GLY A 106 -32.09 -3.04 -15.34
N LEU A 107 -30.99 -2.26 -15.35
CA LEU A 107 -30.92 -1.05 -16.16
C LEU A 107 -30.85 -1.39 -17.66
N SER A 108 -31.58 -0.63 -18.48
CA SER A 108 -31.55 -0.75 -19.95
C SER A 108 -30.51 0.16 -20.60
N MET A 109 -30.23 1.32 -19.96
CA MET A 109 -29.33 2.36 -20.42
C MET A 109 -28.31 2.67 -19.31
N VAL A 110 -27.10 3.05 -19.69
CA VAL A 110 -26.03 3.42 -18.75
C VAL A 110 -25.28 4.64 -19.26
N PRO A 111 -24.86 5.55 -18.38
CA PRO A 111 -24.05 6.70 -18.75
C PRO A 111 -22.65 6.24 -19.12
N VAL A 112 -22.13 6.73 -20.24
CA VAL A 112 -20.82 6.39 -20.76
C VAL A 112 -20.04 7.63 -21.20
N VAL A 113 -18.73 7.52 -21.16
CA VAL A 113 -17.80 8.41 -21.85
C VAL A 113 -17.18 7.61 -22.99
N ILE A 114 -17.39 8.10 -24.22
CA ILE A 114 -16.81 7.47 -25.41
C ILE A 114 -15.44 8.07 -25.63
N ARG A 115 -14.42 7.22 -25.73
CA ARG A 115 -13.05 7.60 -26.11
C ARG A 115 -12.56 6.69 -27.21
N GLU A 116 -11.68 7.20 -28.05
CA GLU A 116 -11.03 6.41 -29.08
C GLU A 116 -9.72 5.87 -28.50
N TYR A 117 -9.57 4.54 -28.54
CA TYR A 117 -8.37 3.82 -28.13
C TYR A 117 -8.02 2.78 -29.15
N GLU A 118 -6.76 2.64 -29.44
CA GLU A 118 -6.23 1.50 -30.21
C GLU A 118 -6.22 0.22 -29.36
N ASP A 119 -6.12 -0.95 -30.00
CA ASP A 119 -6.09 -2.24 -29.30
C ASP A 119 -4.90 -2.35 -28.35
N SER A 120 -3.75 -1.77 -28.70
CA SER A 120 -2.55 -1.68 -27.85
C SER A 120 -2.81 -0.88 -26.56
N GLN A 121 -3.48 0.25 -26.69
CA GLN A 121 -3.84 1.08 -25.53
C GLN A 121 -4.87 0.39 -24.63
N MET A 122 -5.83 -0.34 -25.23
CA MET A 122 -6.79 -1.14 -24.46
C MET A 122 -6.13 -2.21 -23.62
N MET A 123 -5.14 -2.91 -24.19
CA MET A 123 -4.37 -3.93 -23.49
C MET A 123 -3.52 -3.29 -22.37
N GLU A 124 -2.89 -2.16 -22.63
CA GLU A 124 -2.11 -1.42 -21.65
C GLU A 124 -2.97 -1.00 -20.45
N ILE A 125 -4.13 -0.36 -20.70
CA ILE A 125 -5.05 0.08 -19.66
C ILE A 125 -5.53 -1.10 -18.81
N ALA A 126 -5.92 -2.22 -19.45
CA ALA A 126 -6.36 -3.41 -18.75
C ALA A 126 -5.24 -4.01 -17.87
N LEU A 127 -4.00 -3.99 -18.34
CA LEU A 127 -2.86 -4.50 -17.58
C LEU A 127 -2.50 -3.58 -16.41
N VAL A 128 -2.51 -2.27 -16.59
CA VAL A 128 -2.29 -1.28 -15.53
C VAL A 128 -3.39 -1.39 -14.46
N GLU A 129 -4.68 -1.44 -14.86
CA GLU A 129 -5.80 -1.64 -13.92
C GLU A 129 -5.60 -2.90 -13.07
N ASN A 130 -5.22 -4.00 -13.74
CA ASN A 130 -4.98 -5.26 -13.03
C ASN A 130 -3.81 -5.17 -12.03
N ILE A 131 -2.71 -4.49 -12.38
CA ILE A 131 -1.57 -4.29 -11.48
C ILE A 131 -1.93 -3.41 -10.27
N GLN A 132 -2.83 -2.45 -10.43
CA GLN A 132 -3.28 -1.55 -9.35
C GLN A 132 -4.27 -2.22 -8.38
N ARG A 133 -4.62 -3.48 -8.58
CA ARG A 133 -5.52 -4.21 -7.65
C ARG A 133 -4.84 -4.42 -6.30
N HIS A 134 -5.63 -4.32 -5.25
CA HIS A 134 -5.18 -4.50 -3.86
C HIS A 134 -5.03 -5.96 -3.43
N ASP A 135 -5.56 -6.90 -4.21
CA ASP A 135 -5.61 -8.33 -3.91
C ASP A 135 -4.49 -9.15 -4.59
N LEU A 136 -3.58 -8.50 -5.31
CA LEU A 136 -2.43 -9.17 -5.93
C LEU A 136 -1.37 -9.53 -4.90
N ASN A 137 -0.81 -10.73 -5.03
CA ASN A 137 0.42 -11.05 -4.33
C ASN A 137 1.65 -10.41 -5.00
N ALA A 138 2.76 -10.33 -4.28
CA ALA A 138 3.96 -9.62 -4.74
C ALA A 138 4.59 -10.23 -6.02
N ILE A 139 4.42 -11.53 -6.25
CA ILE A 139 4.94 -12.22 -7.44
C ILE A 139 4.03 -11.96 -8.65
N GLU A 140 2.71 -12.00 -8.46
CA GLU A 140 1.75 -11.62 -9.50
C GLU A 140 1.95 -10.17 -9.94
N GLU A 141 2.15 -9.26 -8.97
CA GLU A 141 2.45 -7.87 -9.26
C GLU A 141 3.76 -7.73 -10.06
N ALA A 142 4.82 -8.46 -9.66
CA ALA A 142 6.09 -8.47 -10.37
C ALA A 142 5.96 -8.98 -11.82
N GLN A 143 5.17 -10.04 -12.02
CA GLN A 143 4.89 -10.59 -13.34
C GLN A 143 4.10 -9.60 -14.21
N GLY A 144 3.10 -8.94 -13.64
CA GLY A 144 2.33 -7.89 -14.30
C GLY A 144 3.21 -6.72 -14.74
N LEU A 145 4.06 -6.22 -13.85
CA LEU A 145 5.02 -5.14 -14.16
C LEU A 145 6.02 -5.55 -15.25
N LYS A 146 6.54 -6.77 -15.17
CA LYS A 146 7.45 -7.31 -16.20
C LYS A 146 6.76 -7.39 -17.54
N ARG A 147 5.54 -7.92 -17.58
CA ARG A 147 4.73 -8.02 -18.80
C ARG A 147 4.46 -6.65 -19.40
N LEU A 148 4.13 -5.64 -18.58
CA LEU A 148 3.92 -4.26 -19.01
C LEU A 148 5.18 -3.68 -19.67
N MET A 149 6.37 -3.96 -19.12
CA MET A 149 7.64 -3.53 -19.70
C MET A 149 7.91 -4.21 -21.07
N GLU A 150 7.71 -5.52 -21.17
CA GLU A 150 8.05 -6.30 -22.33
C GLU A 150 7.09 -6.05 -23.52
N GLU A 151 5.77 -6.05 -23.26
CA GLU A 151 4.75 -5.88 -24.31
C GLU A 151 4.75 -4.45 -24.88
N PHE A 152 4.96 -3.44 -24.03
CA PHE A 152 4.91 -2.03 -24.44
C PHE A 152 6.28 -1.38 -24.55
N LYS A 153 7.38 -2.13 -24.38
CA LYS A 153 8.77 -1.65 -24.45
C LYS A 153 9.05 -0.45 -23.55
N LEU A 154 8.45 -0.46 -22.36
CA LEU A 154 8.56 0.61 -21.38
C LEU A 154 9.78 0.44 -20.48
N THR A 155 10.38 1.56 -20.09
CA THR A 155 11.39 1.58 -19.04
C THR A 155 10.75 1.43 -17.66
N GLN A 156 11.54 1.04 -16.64
CA GLN A 156 11.05 0.96 -15.25
C GLN A 156 10.51 2.29 -14.72
N GLU A 157 11.02 3.40 -15.20
CA GLU A 157 10.57 4.74 -14.83
C GLU A 157 9.18 5.05 -15.41
N GLN A 158 8.99 4.76 -16.70
CA GLN A 158 7.69 4.91 -17.37
C GLN A 158 6.62 3.99 -16.77
N VAL A 159 7.00 2.74 -16.44
CA VAL A 159 6.08 1.82 -15.74
C VAL A 159 5.72 2.36 -14.36
N ALA A 160 6.70 2.87 -13.60
CA ALA A 160 6.46 3.43 -12.28
C ALA A 160 5.47 4.61 -12.33
N GLU A 161 5.63 5.51 -13.30
CA GLU A 161 4.71 6.62 -13.55
C GLU A 161 3.29 6.12 -13.86
N LYS A 162 3.16 5.16 -14.80
CA LYS A 162 1.86 4.60 -15.21
C LYS A 162 1.11 3.87 -14.09
N VAL A 163 1.82 3.18 -13.20
CA VAL A 163 1.18 2.46 -12.07
C VAL A 163 1.08 3.30 -10.80
N GLY A 164 1.56 4.57 -10.81
CA GLY A 164 1.51 5.47 -9.66
C GLY A 164 2.45 5.06 -8.52
N ARG A 165 3.60 4.42 -8.83
CA ARG A 165 4.59 3.98 -7.84
C ARG A 165 5.96 4.65 -8.07
N SER A 166 6.82 4.62 -7.06
CA SER A 166 8.21 5.05 -7.27
C SER A 166 9.00 4.04 -8.09
N ARG A 167 9.96 4.50 -8.91
CA ARG A 167 10.88 3.65 -9.67
C ARG A 167 11.59 2.63 -8.77
N VAL A 168 11.97 3.04 -7.55
CA VAL A 168 12.64 2.16 -6.58
C VAL A 168 11.70 1.02 -6.15
N ALA A 169 10.40 1.30 -5.94
CA ALA A 169 9.42 0.27 -5.62
C ALA A 169 9.27 -0.74 -6.76
N VAL A 170 9.11 -0.27 -8.00
CA VAL A 170 9.01 -1.13 -9.20
C VAL A 170 10.26 -1.99 -9.35
N THR A 171 11.47 -1.41 -9.22
CA THR A 171 12.72 -2.16 -9.29
C THR A 171 12.79 -3.26 -8.22
N ASN A 172 12.39 -2.96 -6.98
CA ASN A 172 12.42 -3.93 -5.89
C ASN A 172 11.42 -5.09 -6.11
N ILE A 173 10.24 -4.80 -6.64
CA ILE A 173 9.23 -5.81 -6.95
C ILE A 173 9.71 -6.71 -8.08
N LEU A 174 10.20 -6.13 -9.19
CA LEU A 174 10.73 -6.89 -10.33
C LEU A 174 11.89 -7.81 -9.94
N ARG A 175 12.74 -7.39 -9.01
CA ARG A 175 13.86 -8.22 -8.53
C ARG A 175 13.41 -9.51 -7.86
N LEU A 176 12.18 -9.59 -7.32
CA LEU A 176 11.66 -10.83 -6.72
C LEU A 176 11.59 -11.98 -7.72
N LEU A 177 11.42 -11.69 -9.01
CA LEU A 177 11.43 -12.71 -10.07
C LEU A 177 12.81 -13.35 -10.30
N ASN A 178 13.88 -12.78 -9.74
CA ASN A 178 15.23 -13.35 -9.81
C ASN A 178 15.50 -14.41 -8.72
N LEU A 179 14.60 -14.52 -7.73
CA LEU A 179 14.68 -15.55 -6.70
C LEU A 179 14.34 -16.93 -7.28
N PRO A 180 14.87 -18.02 -6.72
CA PRO A 180 14.44 -19.38 -7.05
C PRO A 180 12.93 -19.55 -6.95
N GLU A 181 12.35 -20.38 -7.81
CA GLU A 181 10.90 -20.60 -7.88
C GLU A 181 10.29 -21.09 -6.55
N GLU A 182 11.05 -21.91 -5.80
CA GLU A 182 10.63 -22.36 -4.48
C GLU A 182 10.39 -21.17 -3.52
N ILE A 183 11.28 -20.17 -3.55
CA ILE A 183 11.14 -18.97 -2.72
C ILE A 183 9.98 -18.09 -3.23
N GLN A 184 9.81 -17.98 -4.55
CA GLN A 184 8.67 -17.24 -5.11
C GLN A 184 7.35 -17.87 -4.65
N ASN A 185 7.23 -19.20 -4.66
CA ASN A 185 6.06 -19.91 -4.18
C ASN A 185 5.81 -19.68 -2.68
N GLN A 186 6.86 -19.58 -1.87
CA GLN A 186 6.75 -19.26 -0.44
C GLN A 186 6.27 -17.82 -0.19
N ILE A 187 6.61 -16.89 -1.09
CA ILE A 187 6.09 -15.52 -1.07
C ILE A 187 4.60 -15.52 -1.45
N VAL A 188 4.21 -16.24 -2.49
CA VAL A 188 2.81 -16.37 -2.94
C VAL A 188 1.92 -16.93 -1.83
N THR A 189 2.39 -17.95 -1.11
CA THR A 189 1.65 -18.58 0.00
C THR A 189 1.71 -17.76 1.30
N GLY A 190 2.46 -16.65 1.33
CA GLY A 190 2.60 -15.82 2.52
C GLY A 190 3.50 -16.40 3.62
N VAL A 191 4.17 -17.53 3.36
CA VAL A 191 5.13 -18.15 4.29
C VAL A 191 6.36 -17.27 4.47
N LEU A 192 6.82 -16.63 3.38
CA LEU A 192 7.86 -15.61 3.41
C LEU A 192 7.28 -14.23 3.15
N SER A 193 7.62 -13.27 4.01
CA SER A 193 7.26 -11.87 3.82
C SER A 193 8.12 -11.19 2.75
N MET A 194 7.59 -10.13 2.12
CA MET A 194 8.34 -9.27 1.19
C MET A 194 9.64 -8.72 1.80
N GLY A 195 9.64 -8.38 3.10
CA GLY A 195 10.80 -7.87 3.80
C GLY A 195 11.93 -8.89 3.90
N GLN A 196 11.60 -10.16 4.17
CA GLN A 196 12.55 -11.27 4.18
C GLN A 196 13.07 -11.59 2.78
N ALA A 197 12.18 -11.70 1.80
CA ALA A 197 12.53 -11.97 0.40
C ALA A 197 13.51 -10.93 -0.18
N LYS A 198 13.32 -9.65 0.16
CA LYS A 198 14.22 -8.57 -0.25
C LYS A 198 15.65 -8.78 0.26
N GLN A 199 15.83 -9.33 1.46
CA GLN A 199 17.18 -9.59 2.02
C GLN A 199 17.86 -10.73 1.27
N LEU A 200 17.10 -11.78 0.89
CA LEU A 200 17.62 -12.91 0.11
C LEU A 200 18.16 -12.49 -1.25
N LEU A 201 17.58 -11.49 -1.90
CA LEU A 201 18.06 -10.93 -3.17
C LEU A 201 19.50 -10.37 -3.09
N GLY A 202 19.99 -10.14 -1.92
CA GLY A 202 21.36 -9.70 -1.73
C GLY A 202 22.40 -10.81 -1.72
N LEU A 203 22.00 -12.07 -1.67
CA LEU A 203 22.90 -13.22 -1.71
C LEU A 203 23.16 -13.62 -3.18
N GLU A 204 24.42 -13.94 -3.49
CA GLU A 204 24.84 -14.25 -4.87
C GLU A 204 24.46 -15.69 -5.29
N SER A 205 24.57 -16.64 -4.35
CA SER A 205 24.29 -18.05 -4.61
C SER A 205 22.83 -18.38 -4.39
N LYS A 206 22.19 -19.03 -5.38
CA LYS A 206 20.82 -19.56 -5.26
C LYS A 206 20.70 -20.61 -4.15
N GLU A 207 21.74 -21.40 -3.91
CA GLU A 207 21.79 -22.38 -2.83
C GLU A 207 21.72 -21.69 -1.48
N GLN A 208 22.53 -20.63 -1.28
CA GLN A 208 22.47 -19.84 -0.05
C GLN A 208 21.11 -19.17 0.14
N GLN A 209 20.49 -18.69 -0.94
CA GLN A 209 19.14 -18.13 -0.87
C GLN A 209 18.13 -19.16 -0.36
N LEU A 210 18.19 -20.39 -0.87
CA LEU A 210 17.31 -21.49 -0.44
C LEU A 210 17.57 -21.93 1.00
N ASP A 211 18.83 -22.04 1.41
CA ASP A 211 19.19 -22.44 2.76
C ASP A 211 18.74 -21.40 3.80
N VAL A 212 18.97 -20.12 3.51
CA VAL A 212 18.50 -19.04 4.37
C VAL A 212 16.98 -18.98 4.39
N ALA A 213 16.29 -19.19 3.26
CA ALA A 213 14.84 -19.26 3.22
C ALA A 213 14.28 -20.39 4.09
N LYS A 214 14.88 -21.60 4.03
CA LYS A 214 14.52 -22.72 4.91
C LYS A 214 14.74 -22.39 6.38
N ALA A 215 15.86 -21.72 6.70
CA ALA A 215 16.15 -21.30 8.07
C ALA A 215 15.16 -20.25 8.59
N ILE A 216 14.75 -19.29 7.76
CA ILE A 216 13.71 -18.31 8.11
C ILE A 216 12.41 -19.01 8.50
N ILE A 217 12.01 -20.00 7.71
CA ILE A 217 10.76 -20.74 7.94
C ILE A 217 10.86 -21.61 9.21
N ASN A 218 11.94 -22.37 9.35
CA ASN A 218 12.14 -23.31 10.46
C ASN A 218 12.27 -22.61 11.81
N HIS A 219 12.86 -21.43 11.84
CA HIS A 219 13.16 -20.70 13.07
C HIS A 219 12.29 -19.44 13.27
N GLY A 220 11.39 -19.13 12.36
CA GLY A 220 10.50 -17.98 12.47
C GLY A 220 11.24 -16.63 12.51
N TRP A 221 12.31 -16.46 11.72
CA TRP A 221 13.12 -15.24 11.76
C TRP A 221 12.34 -14.00 11.34
N SER A 222 12.53 -12.90 12.04
CA SER A 222 12.04 -11.59 11.62
C SER A 222 12.83 -11.05 10.42
N SER A 223 12.28 -10.09 9.68
CA SER A 223 12.99 -9.42 8.57
C SER A 223 14.33 -8.80 8.99
N ARG A 224 14.43 -8.30 10.24
CA ARG A 224 15.69 -7.74 10.78
C ARG A 224 16.74 -8.81 11.05
N MET A 225 16.33 -9.98 11.55
CA MET A 225 17.22 -11.12 11.75
C MET A 225 17.74 -11.63 10.40
N THR A 226 16.83 -11.75 9.42
CA THR A 226 17.19 -12.14 8.05
C THR A 226 18.20 -11.17 7.45
N GLU A 227 18.03 -9.86 7.65
CA GLU A 227 18.96 -8.83 7.19
C GLU A 227 20.37 -9.03 7.78
N GLU A 228 20.46 -9.23 9.08
CA GLU A 228 21.74 -9.43 9.77
C GLU A 228 22.45 -10.70 9.29
N VAL A 229 21.72 -11.81 9.15
CA VAL A 229 22.29 -13.06 8.61
C VAL A 229 22.78 -12.88 7.17
N CYS A 230 21.97 -12.28 6.31
CA CYS A 230 22.34 -12.01 4.92
C CYS A 230 23.56 -11.06 4.83
N ARG A 231 23.67 -10.07 5.73
CA ARG A 231 24.82 -9.17 5.80
C ARG A 231 26.10 -9.93 6.13
N ARG A 232 26.09 -10.80 7.14
CA ARG A 232 27.28 -11.60 7.54
C ARG A 232 27.70 -12.59 6.46
N LEU A 233 26.73 -13.21 5.78
CA LEU A 233 27.03 -14.10 4.65
C LEU A 233 27.72 -13.36 3.50
N LYS A 234 27.33 -12.11 3.21
CA LYS A 234 28.01 -11.24 2.23
C LYS A 234 29.43 -10.87 2.63
N GLU A 235 29.70 -10.71 3.92
CA GLU A 235 31.03 -10.43 4.47
C GLU A 235 31.97 -11.66 4.45
N GLY A 236 31.51 -12.76 3.82
CA GLY A 236 32.32 -13.98 3.64
C GLY A 236 32.40 -14.87 4.89
N GLN A 237 31.57 -14.61 5.90
CA GLN A 237 31.48 -15.48 7.06
C GLN A 237 30.79 -16.79 6.65
N LYS A 238 31.51 -17.92 6.73
CA LYS A 238 30.89 -19.25 6.62
C LYS A 238 30.05 -19.49 7.87
N LEU A 239 28.78 -19.15 7.76
CA LEU A 239 27.80 -19.38 8.82
C LEU A 239 27.21 -20.78 8.63
N THR A 240 27.58 -21.71 9.51
CA THR A 240 26.75 -22.90 9.70
C THR A 240 25.51 -22.44 10.46
N ILE A 241 24.34 -22.44 9.78
CA ILE A 241 23.07 -22.02 10.38
C ILE A 241 22.64 -23.11 11.35
N THR A 242 23.26 -23.13 12.54
CA THR A 242 22.91 -24.01 13.64
C THR A 242 21.95 -23.29 14.59
N ARG A 243 21.23 -24.09 15.37
CA ARG A 243 20.33 -23.58 16.41
C ARG A 243 21.09 -22.68 17.41
N GLU A 244 22.32 -23.05 17.75
CA GLU A 244 23.23 -22.29 18.63
C GLU A 244 23.57 -20.90 18.05
N PHE A 245 23.80 -20.82 16.74
CA PHE A 245 24.04 -19.56 16.07
C PHE A 245 22.83 -18.62 16.12
N VAL A 246 21.63 -19.16 15.97
CA VAL A 246 20.38 -18.42 16.07
C VAL A 246 20.18 -17.90 17.50
N GLU A 247 20.42 -18.76 18.49
CA GLU A 247 20.34 -18.43 19.93
C GLU A 247 21.36 -17.34 20.30
N GLU A 248 22.62 -17.43 19.79
CA GLU A 248 23.65 -16.40 19.98
C GLU A 248 23.22 -15.03 19.41
N LEU A 249 22.56 -15.01 18.23
CA LEU A 249 22.05 -13.78 17.63
C LEU A 249 20.88 -13.17 18.41
N ILE A 250 20.04 -14.00 18.99
CA ILE A 250 18.93 -13.56 19.86
C ILE A 250 19.48 -13.01 21.17
N GLU A 251 20.40 -13.72 21.81
CA GLU A 251 21.02 -13.29 23.08
C GLU A 251 21.86 -12.01 22.93
N LYS A 252 22.62 -11.86 21.83
CA LYS A 252 23.35 -10.62 21.56
C LYS A 252 22.44 -9.42 21.39
N LYS A 253 21.22 -9.63 20.91
CA LYS A 253 20.23 -8.57 20.73
C LYS A 253 19.56 -8.16 22.04
N GLU A 254 19.41 -9.11 22.96
CA GLU A 254 18.95 -8.84 24.34
C GLU A 254 20.05 -8.21 25.20
N LYS A 255 21.33 -8.53 24.91
CA LYS A 255 22.51 -8.05 25.62
C LYS A 255 23.15 -6.77 25.07
N THR A 256 22.69 -6.23 23.91
CA THR A 256 23.02 -4.85 23.56
C THR A 256 22.15 -3.96 24.44
N PRO A 257 22.66 -3.47 25.58
CA PRO A 257 21.96 -2.45 26.31
C PRO A 257 21.92 -1.27 25.32
N ARG A 258 20.74 -0.88 24.84
CA ARG A 258 20.57 0.51 24.49
C ARG A 258 21.13 1.27 25.68
N LEU A 259 22.24 1.97 25.49
CA LEU A 259 22.67 2.96 26.46
C LEU A 259 21.42 3.79 26.75
N LYS A 260 20.82 3.55 27.93
CA LYS A 260 19.69 4.32 28.40
C LYS A 260 20.21 5.74 28.49
N THR A 261 19.92 6.55 27.51
CA THR A 261 20.18 7.98 27.60
C THR A 261 19.31 8.51 28.75
N GLU A 262 19.72 9.61 29.38
CA GLU A 262 18.89 10.28 30.41
C GLU A 262 17.42 10.48 29.95
N LYS A 263 17.22 10.58 28.61
CA LYS A 263 15.91 10.59 27.95
C LYS A 263 15.10 9.31 28.12
N ASP A 264 15.77 8.14 28.09
CA ASP A 264 15.07 6.84 28.20
C ASP A 264 14.61 6.62 29.65
N ILE A 265 15.38 7.12 30.63
CA ILE A 265 15.03 7.05 32.06
C ILE A 265 13.78 7.91 32.35
N TYR A 266 13.74 9.12 31.80
CA TYR A 266 12.60 10.01 31.97
C TYR A 266 11.31 9.46 31.35
N CYS A 267 11.40 8.89 30.16
CA CYS A 267 10.27 8.25 29.50
C CYS A 267 9.80 7.02 30.27
N THR A 268 10.70 6.23 30.85
CA THR A 268 10.36 5.04 31.64
C THR A 268 9.61 5.41 32.92
N GLU A 269 10.06 6.44 33.64
CA GLU A 269 9.36 6.93 34.83
C GLU A 269 7.97 7.50 34.51
N ALA A 270 7.85 8.22 33.38
CA ALA A 270 6.57 8.71 32.89
C ALA A 270 5.63 7.58 32.46
N GLU A 271 6.14 6.54 31.80
CA GLU A 271 5.36 5.33 31.44
C GLU A 271 4.84 4.60 32.69
N GLU A 272 5.65 4.45 33.74
CA GLU A 272 5.24 3.81 34.99
C GLU A 272 4.12 4.60 35.68
N LYS A 273 4.27 5.89 35.80
CA LYS A 273 3.24 6.77 36.40
C LYS A 273 1.93 6.76 35.62
N LEU A 274 2.01 6.79 34.30
CA LEU A 274 0.83 6.72 33.45
C LEU A 274 0.19 5.32 33.48
N ARG A 275 0.98 4.25 33.61
CA ARG A 275 0.48 2.89 33.78
C ARG A 275 -0.27 2.73 35.11
N GLU A 276 0.25 3.27 36.18
CA GLU A 276 -0.45 3.29 37.49
C GLU A 276 -1.75 4.07 37.40
N PHE A 277 -1.75 5.19 36.72
CA PHE A 277 -2.92 6.06 36.58
C PHE A 277 -4.03 5.43 35.71
N PHE A 278 -3.68 4.92 34.56
CA PHE A 278 -4.65 4.32 33.64
C PHE A 278 -4.96 2.84 33.95
N GLY A 279 -4.13 2.17 34.75
CA GLY A 279 -4.29 0.75 35.09
C GLY A 279 -4.07 -0.19 33.89
N THR A 280 -3.45 0.29 32.82
CA THR A 280 -3.17 -0.46 31.59
C THR A 280 -1.79 -0.13 31.05
N LYS A 281 -1.35 -0.88 30.03
CA LYS A 281 -0.04 -0.69 29.41
C LYS A 281 0.02 0.62 28.63
N VAL A 282 1.00 1.47 29.01
CA VAL A 282 1.30 2.73 28.33
C VAL A 282 2.72 2.69 27.76
N THR A 283 2.90 3.18 26.55
CA THR A 283 4.19 3.26 25.86
C THR A 283 4.40 4.66 25.32
N ILE A 284 5.57 5.27 25.61
CA ILE A 284 5.95 6.60 25.13
C ILE A 284 7.07 6.45 24.10
N SER A 285 6.83 6.94 22.88
CA SER A 285 7.78 6.91 21.77
C SER A 285 8.25 8.32 21.43
N PRO A 286 9.37 8.80 22.02
CA PRO A 286 9.91 10.11 21.71
C PRO A 286 10.55 10.17 20.33
N LYS A 287 10.35 11.28 19.62
CA LYS A 287 10.94 11.59 18.31
C LYS A 287 11.55 12.99 18.33
N VAL A 288 12.54 13.21 17.47
CA VAL A 288 13.18 14.54 17.31
C VAL A 288 13.13 14.85 15.82
N ASP A 289 12.68 16.03 15.43
CA ASP A 289 12.70 16.48 14.03
C ASP A 289 14.11 16.96 13.62
N LYS A 290 14.25 17.28 12.33
CA LYS A 290 15.53 17.80 11.77
C LYS A 290 15.94 19.17 12.36
N ALA A 291 15.02 19.87 12.98
CA ALA A 291 15.25 21.18 13.64
C ALA A 291 15.54 21.05 15.15
N GLY A 292 15.66 19.82 15.67
CA GLY A 292 15.92 19.56 17.09
C GLY A 292 14.69 19.65 17.98
N LYS A 293 13.48 19.86 17.44
CA LYS A 293 12.24 19.92 18.21
C LYS A 293 11.82 18.52 18.64
N LYS A 294 11.55 18.36 19.94
CA LYS A 294 11.11 17.09 20.53
C LYS A 294 9.60 16.95 20.39
N PHE A 295 9.14 15.82 19.90
CA PHE A 295 7.75 15.40 19.85
C PHE A 295 7.67 13.89 20.06
N GLY A 296 6.49 13.35 20.24
CA GLY A 296 6.37 11.91 20.45
C GLY A 296 4.92 11.46 20.37
N THR A 297 4.75 10.15 20.57
CA THR A 297 3.44 9.50 20.62
C THR A 297 3.32 8.78 21.94
N ILE A 298 2.19 8.93 22.61
CA ILE A 298 1.80 8.14 23.78
C ILE A 298 0.75 7.15 23.29
N GLN A 299 0.99 5.87 23.50
CA GLN A 299 0.09 4.79 23.16
C GLN A 299 -0.42 4.15 24.45
N ILE A 300 -1.73 4.06 24.58
CA ILE A 300 -2.42 3.43 25.71
C ILE A 300 -3.15 2.22 25.13
N ASP A 301 -2.80 1.03 25.59
CA ASP A 301 -3.45 -0.22 25.17
C ASP A 301 -4.72 -0.44 26.00
N TYR A 302 -5.79 -0.95 25.39
CA TYR A 302 -7.02 -1.31 26.09
C TYR A 302 -7.52 -2.68 25.59
N SER A 303 -8.22 -3.43 26.44
CA SER A 303 -8.68 -4.79 26.16
C SER A 303 -10.20 -4.94 26.00
N SER A 304 -10.97 -3.90 26.39
CA SER A 304 -12.44 -3.89 26.30
C SER A 304 -12.98 -2.46 26.08
N GLU A 305 -14.23 -2.36 25.58
CA GLU A 305 -14.94 -1.06 25.46
C GLU A 305 -15.13 -0.37 26.80
N GLU A 306 -15.35 -1.11 27.87
CA GLU A 306 -15.50 -0.59 29.24
C GLU A 306 -14.19 0.07 29.71
N GLU A 307 -13.05 -0.57 29.41
CA GLU A 307 -11.73 -0.04 29.75
C GLU A 307 -11.42 1.24 28.92
N LEU A 308 -11.80 1.25 27.65
CA LEU A 308 -11.66 2.45 26.79
C LEU A 308 -12.47 3.61 27.34
N ASN A 309 -13.73 3.40 27.72
CA ASN A 309 -14.59 4.42 28.29
C ASN A 309 -14.01 4.98 29.59
N ARG A 310 -13.52 4.10 30.49
CA ARG A 310 -12.82 4.51 31.70
C ARG A 310 -11.60 5.37 31.44
N ILE A 311 -10.78 5.01 30.44
CA ILE A 311 -9.60 5.80 30.03
C ILE A 311 -10.03 7.17 29.53
N CYS A 312 -11.08 7.26 28.72
CA CYS A 312 -11.62 8.51 28.21
C CYS A 312 -12.13 9.40 29.34
N GLU A 313 -12.86 8.86 30.32
CA GLU A 313 -13.32 9.61 31.53
C GLU A 313 -12.15 10.16 32.34
N LEU A 314 -11.09 9.35 32.55
CA LEU A 314 -9.89 9.78 33.24
C LEU A 314 -9.13 10.90 32.50
N LEU A 315 -9.20 10.92 31.17
CA LEU A 315 -8.62 11.98 30.33
C LEU A 315 -9.44 13.26 30.41
N ASP A 316 -10.75 13.19 30.56
CA ASP A 316 -11.69 14.34 30.62
C ASP A 316 -11.72 15.00 32.01
N ASP A 317 -11.46 14.26 33.08
CA ASP A 317 -11.54 14.74 34.51
C ASP A 317 -10.51 15.81 34.89
N GLY A 318 -9.71 16.30 33.95
CA GLY A 318 -8.73 17.37 34.15
C GLY A 318 -7.55 17.04 35.09
N LYS A 319 -7.56 15.88 35.75
CA LYS A 319 -6.46 15.39 36.61
C LYS A 319 -5.19 15.05 35.84
N THR A 320 -5.33 14.77 34.55
CA THR A 320 -4.23 14.54 33.60
C THR A 320 -3.29 15.75 33.50
N LYS A 321 -3.78 16.95 33.68
CA LYS A 321 -2.95 18.19 33.67
C LYS A 321 -1.95 18.25 34.85
N GLN A 322 -2.27 17.68 35.99
CA GLN A 322 -1.36 17.66 37.14
C GLN A 322 -0.21 16.67 36.99
N ILE A 323 -0.43 15.56 36.27
CA ILE A 323 0.58 14.53 36.03
C ILE A 323 1.59 14.98 34.96
N LEU A 324 1.12 15.71 33.93
CA LEU A 324 1.95 16.20 32.83
C LEU A 324 2.73 17.47 33.17
N SER A 325 2.34 18.24 34.20
CA SER A 325 3.02 19.47 34.60
C SER A 325 4.29 19.27 35.46
N ILE A 326 4.68 18.04 35.76
CA ILE A 326 5.91 17.71 36.53
C ILE A 326 7.18 17.88 35.68
N GLY A 327 7.07 18.16 34.37
CA GLY A 327 8.20 18.33 33.44
C GLY A 327 8.73 19.76 33.27
N GLU A 328 8.17 20.78 33.93
CA GLU A 328 8.58 22.18 33.75
C GLU A 328 9.52 22.74 34.84
N LYS A 329 9.98 21.90 35.75
CA LYS A 329 11.00 22.34 36.74
C LYS A 329 12.26 21.48 36.58
N HIS A 330 13.10 21.84 35.60
CA HIS A 330 14.59 21.92 35.68
C HIS A 330 15.14 22.34 34.33
#